data_463fc14ca10ca454d547e2a690654cc9
#
_entry.id   463fc14ca10ca454d547e2a690654cc9
#
_cell.length_a   1.000
_cell.length_b   1.000
_cell.length_c   1.000
_cell.angle_alpha   90.00
_cell.angle_beta   90.00
_cell.angle_gamma   90.00
#
_symmetry.space_group_name_H-M   'P 1'
#
loop_
_entity.id
_entity.type
_entity.pdbx_description
1 polymer ?
#
loop_
_entity_poly.entity_id
_entity_poly.type
_entity_poly.pdbx_seq_one_letter_code
_entity_poly.pdbx_strand_id
1 'polypeptide(L)'
;MFEELGQYTSPAHRSAFEKKAEAAFREGLSDATCLAWLAETGSATIGSVALLIYPRLPSPASPVRREGYLLNVYTDPDWRGVGVATALVVMAIKRARDLGLARIRLHTTARGQPVYAAQGFVTRDDEMELTLG
;
A
#
# COMPACT_ATOMS: atom_id res chain seq x y z
N MET A 1 9.49 4.98 -14.41
CA MET A 1 9.41 6.39 -14.00
C MET A 1 8.05 6.66 -13.36
N PHE A 2 8.04 7.40 -12.28
CA PHE A 2 6.79 7.78 -11.62
C PHE A 2 6.23 9.04 -12.23
N GLU A 3 4.92 9.05 -12.36
CA GLU A 3 4.19 10.27 -12.69
C GLU A 3 3.55 10.76 -11.41
N GLU A 4 3.87 11.97 -11.02
CA GLU A 4 3.36 12.53 -9.78
C GLU A 4 1.90 12.93 -9.95
N LEU A 5 1.03 12.39 -9.10
CA LEU A 5 -0.40 12.68 -9.13
C LEU A 5 -0.83 13.65 -8.03
N GLY A 6 0.06 14.02 -7.12
CA GLY A 6 -0.22 14.97 -6.08
C GLY A 6 0.43 14.61 -4.76
N GLN A 7 0.29 15.51 -3.82
CA GLN A 7 0.75 15.31 -2.46
C GLN A 7 -0.43 15.30 -1.51
N TYR A 8 -0.35 14.45 -0.49
CA TYR A 8 -1.38 14.35 0.52
C TYR A 8 -0.84 14.75 1.87
N THR A 9 -1.58 15.61 2.56
CA THR A 9 -1.33 15.93 3.95
C THR A 9 -2.68 16.10 4.62
N SER A 10 -3.21 15.02 5.18
CA SER A 10 -4.47 15.11 5.91
C SER A 10 -4.20 15.49 7.36
N PRO A 11 -5.16 16.10 8.06
CA PRO A 11 -4.99 16.42 9.47
C PRO A 11 -4.68 15.20 10.33
N ALA A 12 -5.29 14.05 10.03
CA ALA A 12 -5.04 12.82 10.76
C ALA A 12 -3.60 12.32 10.57
N HIS A 13 -3.10 12.39 9.34
CA HIS A 13 -1.73 11.98 9.05
C HIS A 13 -0.72 12.96 9.64
N ARG A 14 -1.04 14.24 9.60
CA ARG A 14 -0.16 15.28 10.15
C ARG A 14 0.05 15.09 11.64
N SER A 15 -0.99 14.79 12.40
CA SER A 15 -0.83 14.61 13.84
C SER A 15 0.02 13.38 14.17
N ALA A 16 0.04 12.37 13.31
CA ALA A 16 0.90 11.19 13.50
C ALA A 16 2.39 11.53 13.36
N PHE A 17 2.73 12.64 12.72
CA PHE A 17 4.11 13.04 12.48
C PHE A 17 4.56 14.24 13.32
N GLU A 18 3.78 14.65 14.32
CA GLU A 18 4.09 15.85 15.12
C GLU A 18 5.49 15.88 15.74
N LYS A 19 6.01 14.72 16.10
CA LYS A 19 7.33 14.63 16.74
C LYS A 19 8.47 14.68 15.75
N LYS A 20 8.18 14.59 14.45
CA LYS A 20 9.17 14.59 13.38
C LYS A 20 8.78 15.64 12.36
N ALA A 21 9.67 15.92 11.42
CA ALA A 21 9.36 16.83 10.34
C ALA A 21 8.13 16.32 9.58
N GLU A 22 7.33 17.24 9.09
CA GLU A 22 6.14 16.93 8.32
C GLU A 22 6.51 16.09 7.08
N ALA A 23 5.79 15.01 6.85
CA ALA A 23 5.99 14.16 5.70
C ALA A 23 4.93 14.47 4.63
N ALA A 24 5.35 14.50 3.38
CA ALA A 24 4.46 14.62 2.23
C ALA A 24 4.33 13.25 1.58
N PHE A 25 3.12 12.92 1.14
CA PHE A 25 2.82 11.65 0.52
C PHE A 25 2.47 11.87 -0.94
N ARG A 26 3.05 11.07 -1.81
CA ARG A 26 2.83 11.18 -3.25
C ARG A 26 2.44 9.84 -3.83
N GLU A 27 1.49 9.88 -4.77
CA GLU A 27 1.15 8.74 -5.61
C GLU A 27 1.87 8.90 -6.94
N GLY A 28 2.56 7.85 -7.35
CA GLY A 28 3.23 7.82 -8.64
C GLY A 28 2.74 6.64 -9.46
N LEU A 29 2.82 6.78 -10.79
CA LEU A 29 2.47 5.74 -11.72
C LEU A 29 3.74 5.28 -12.42
N SER A 30 4.13 4.01 -12.18
CA SER A 30 5.29 3.45 -12.87
C SER A 30 4.91 2.87 -14.23
N ASP A 31 3.73 2.26 -14.33
CA ASP A 31 3.12 1.81 -15.57
C ASP A 31 1.63 1.60 -15.35
N ALA A 32 0.93 1.03 -16.35
CA ALA A 32 -0.52 0.85 -16.29
C ALA A 32 -0.96 -0.18 -15.24
N THR A 33 -0.05 -1.01 -14.72
CA THR A 33 -0.38 -2.10 -13.80
C THR A 33 0.27 -1.95 -12.44
N CYS A 34 1.02 -0.89 -12.22
CA CYS A 34 1.70 -0.69 -10.95
C CYS A 34 1.61 0.77 -10.50
N LEU A 35 1.08 0.96 -9.32
CA LEU A 35 1.05 2.26 -8.65
C LEU A 35 1.95 2.22 -7.44
N ALA A 36 2.51 3.34 -7.07
CA ALA A 36 3.33 3.43 -5.87
C ALA A 36 3.02 4.72 -5.11
N TRP A 37 3.20 4.65 -3.81
CA TRP A 37 3.06 5.81 -2.92
C TRP A 37 4.35 5.96 -2.15
N LEU A 38 4.81 7.19 -2.05
CA LEU A 38 6.04 7.53 -1.35
C LEU A 38 5.72 8.51 -0.24
N ALA A 39 6.36 8.30 0.89
CA ALA A 39 6.38 9.28 1.97
C ALA A 39 7.77 9.91 1.99
N GLU A 40 7.82 11.23 1.96
CA GLU A 40 9.07 11.96 1.85
C GLU A 40 9.15 13.07 2.89
N THR A 41 10.35 13.37 3.32
CA THR A 41 10.65 14.55 4.12
C THR A 41 11.92 15.19 3.57
N GLY A 42 11.88 16.48 3.26
CA GLY A 42 12.99 17.14 2.57
C GLY A 42 13.32 16.42 1.28
N SER A 43 14.55 15.92 1.15
CA SER A 43 15.01 15.17 -0.02
C SER A 43 15.04 13.67 0.21
N ALA A 44 14.57 13.18 1.36
CA ALA A 44 14.68 11.77 1.73
C ALA A 44 13.33 11.07 1.60
N THR A 45 13.33 9.84 1.04
CA THR A 45 12.19 8.97 1.05
C THR A 45 12.22 8.19 2.37
N ILE A 46 11.15 8.32 3.15
CA ILE A 46 11.06 7.69 4.47
C ILE A 46 10.12 6.50 4.50
N GLY A 47 9.36 6.29 3.44
CA GLY A 47 8.47 5.14 3.32
C GLY A 47 7.96 4.97 1.91
N SER A 48 7.52 3.76 1.61
CA SER A 48 6.97 3.43 0.29
C SER A 48 6.04 2.24 0.37
N VAL A 49 5.17 2.14 -0.62
CA VAL A 49 4.34 0.98 -0.88
C VAL A 49 4.02 0.94 -2.36
N ALA A 50 3.88 -0.25 -2.91
CA ALA A 50 3.45 -0.44 -4.29
C ALA A 50 2.23 -1.33 -4.35
N LEU A 51 1.37 -1.08 -5.34
CA LEU A 51 0.19 -1.88 -5.63
C LEU A 51 0.30 -2.38 -7.06
N LEU A 52 0.47 -3.69 -7.20
CA LEU A 52 0.46 -4.36 -8.48
C LEU A 52 -0.98 -4.71 -8.82
N ILE A 53 -1.42 -4.37 -10.02
CA ILE A 53 -2.79 -4.60 -10.48
C ILE A 53 -2.77 -5.67 -11.56
N TYR A 54 -3.60 -6.69 -11.42
CA TYR A 54 -3.63 -7.80 -12.36
C TYR A 54 -5.07 -8.30 -12.57
N PRO A 55 -5.34 -8.92 -13.73
CA PRO A 55 -6.67 -9.45 -13.99
C PRO A 55 -6.96 -10.65 -13.10
N ARG A 56 -8.20 -10.71 -12.61
CA ARG A 56 -8.72 -11.85 -11.88
C ARG A 56 -9.37 -12.81 -12.87
N LEU A 57 -9.16 -14.09 -12.66
CA LEU A 57 -9.84 -15.09 -13.47
C LEU A 57 -11.36 -15.00 -13.26
N PRO A 58 -12.16 -15.02 -14.32
CA PRO A 58 -13.60 -15.00 -14.18
C PRO A 58 -14.12 -16.31 -13.55
N SER A 59 -15.24 -16.22 -12.85
CA SER A 59 -15.94 -17.39 -12.34
C SER A 59 -17.43 -17.21 -12.59
N PRO A 60 -18.22 -18.31 -12.61
CA PRO A 60 -19.66 -18.20 -12.81
C PRO A 60 -20.36 -17.32 -11.78
N ALA A 61 -19.80 -17.24 -10.58
CA ALA A 61 -20.40 -16.48 -9.49
C ALA A 61 -19.91 -15.02 -9.42
N SER A 62 -18.98 -14.63 -10.28
CA SER A 62 -18.34 -13.33 -10.16
C SER A 62 -17.92 -12.78 -11.51
N PRO A 63 -18.22 -11.52 -11.81
CA PRO A 63 -17.78 -10.92 -13.05
C PRO A 63 -16.25 -10.79 -13.09
N VAL A 64 -15.71 -10.62 -14.29
CA VAL A 64 -14.29 -10.37 -14.48
C VAL A 64 -13.94 -9.03 -13.80
N ARG A 65 -12.98 -9.07 -12.89
CA ARG A 65 -12.45 -7.89 -12.23
C ARG A 65 -10.96 -8.03 -12.01
N ARG A 66 -10.30 -6.92 -11.75
CA ARG A 66 -8.89 -6.92 -11.40
C ARG A 66 -8.72 -7.08 -9.90
N GLU A 67 -7.55 -7.56 -9.51
CA GLU A 67 -7.13 -7.65 -8.13
C GLU A 67 -5.83 -6.88 -7.94
N GLY A 68 -5.52 -6.55 -6.71
CA GLY A 68 -4.28 -5.90 -6.35
C GLY A 68 -3.42 -6.75 -5.46
N TYR A 69 -2.12 -6.55 -5.56
CA TYR A 69 -1.14 -7.15 -4.66
C TYR A 69 -0.27 -6.03 -4.08
N LEU A 70 -0.31 -5.90 -2.77
CA LEU A 70 0.46 -4.88 -2.07
C LEU A 70 1.85 -5.42 -1.77
N LEU A 71 2.87 -4.67 -2.13
CA LEU A 71 4.25 -5.12 -2.02
C LEU A 71 5.19 -3.95 -1.72
N ASN A 72 6.42 -4.30 -1.32
CA ASN A 72 7.47 -3.31 -1.05
C ASN A 72 7.07 -2.27 -0.01
N VAL A 73 6.31 -2.70 1.00
CA VAL A 73 5.95 -1.82 2.11
C VAL A 73 7.21 -1.60 2.95
N TYR A 74 7.64 -0.35 3.01
CA TYR A 74 8.87 0.01 3.67
C TYR A 74 8.68 1.28 4.49
N THR A 75 9.30 1.31 5.64
CA THR A 75 9.40 2.52 6.47
C THR A 75 10.83 2.63 6.99
N ASP A 76 11.44 3.80 6.80
CA ASP A 76 12.74 4.09 7.35
C ASP A 76 12.74 3.82 8.86
N PRO A 77 13.77 3.14 9.41
CA PRO A 77 13.80 2.80 10.83
C PRO A 77 13.58 3.99 11.76
N ASP A 78 14.08 5.17 11.41
CA ASP A 78 13.92 6.37 12.22
C ASP A 78 12.50 6.91 12.23
N TRP A 79 11.66 6.42 11.33
CA TRP A 79 10.27 6.86 11.15
C TRP A 79 9.25 5.79 11.50
N ARG A 80 9.69 4.69 12.09
CA ARG A 80 8.78 3.63 12.53
C ARG A 80 8.02 4.05 13.78
N GLY A 81 6.80 3.52 13.91
CA GLY A 81 5.98 3.77 15.09
C GLY A 81 5.26 5.11 15.09
N VAL A 82 5.32 5.88 13.99
CA VAL A 82 4.63 7.17 13.89
C VAL A 82 3.54 7.19 12.80
N GLY A 83 3.21 6.03 12.23
CA GLY A 83 2.08 5.90 11.32
C GLY A 83 2.39 6.04 9.85
N VAL A 84 3.65 6.03 9.43
CA VAL A 84 4.02 6.14 8.01
C VAL A 84 3.44 4.98 7.20
N ALA A 85 3.69 3.74 7.65
CA ALA A 85 3.19 2.56 6.94
C ALA A 85 1.66 2.56 6.88
N THR A 86 1.01 2.88 7.98
CA THR A 86 -0.46 2.95 8.02
C THR A 86 -0.99 3.96 7.02
N ALA A 87 -0.40 5.15 6.96
CA ALA A 87 -0.83 6.18 6.02
C ALA A 87 -0.68 5.72 4.58
N LEU A 88 0.43 5.10 4.24
CA LEU A 88 0.68 4.59 2.88
C LEU A 88 -0.30 3.48 2.51
N VAL A 89 -0.54 2.54 3.41
CA VAL A 89 -1.48 1.45 3.16
C VAL A 89 -2.90 1.98 2.98
N VAL A 90 -3.31 2.96 3.78
CA VAL A 90 -4.64 3.58 3.64
C VAL A 90 -4.79 4.24 2.27
N MET A 91 -3.77 4.92 1.78
CA MET A 91 -3.80 5.54 0.46
C MET A 91 -3.94 4.49 -0.65
N ALA A 92 -3.20 3.40 -0.55
CA ALA A 92 -3.26 2.32 -1.52
C ALA A 92 -4.65 1.67 -1.54
N ILE A 93 -5.23 1.44 -0.37
CA ILE A 93 -6.58 0.86 -0.25
C ILE A 93 -7.62 1.78 -0.88
N LYS A 94 -7.53 3.06 -0.59
CA LYS A 94 -8.46 4.04 -1.15
C LYS A 94 -8.41 4.02 -2.68
N ARG A 95 -7.21 4.01 -3.24
CA ARG A 95 -7.03 3.97 -4.70
C ARG A 95 -7.57 2.68 -5.29
N ALA A 96 -7.34 1.56 -4.62
CA ALA A 96 -7.86 0.27 -5.06
C ALA A 96 -9.40 0.28 -5.12
N ARG A 97 -10.04 0.88 -4.14
CA ARG A 97 -11.49 1.04 -4.14
C ARG A 97 -11.96 1.92 -5.29
N ASP A 98 -11.27 3.03 -5.52
CA ASP A 98 -11.62 3.94 -6.63
C ASP A 98 -11.48 3.25 -7.99
N LEU A 99 -10.53 2.32 -8.12
CA LEU A 99 -10.33 1.54 -9.35
C LEU A 99 -11.28 0.35 -9.46
N GLY A 100 -12.05 0.06 -8.43
CA GLY A 100 -12.97 -1.06 -8.44
C GLY A 100 -12.31 -2.42 -8.36
N LEU A 101 -11.15 -2.53 -7.75
CA LEU A 101 -10.48 -3.82 -7.58
C LEU A 101 -11.31 -4.74 -6.68
N ALA A 102 -11.30 -6.03 -7.00
CA ALA A 102 -12.10 -7.02 -6.28
C ALA A 102 -11.57 -7.25 -4.87
N ARG A 103 -10.24 -7.24 -4.72
CA ARG A 103 -9.58 -7.42 -3.42
C ARG A 103 -8.11 -7.07 -3.53
N ILE A 104 -7.47 -6.96 -2.38
CA ILE A 104 -6.02 -6.77 -2.29
C ILE A 104 -5.44 -7.92 -1.48
N ARG A 105 -4.36 -8.50 -1.98
CA ARG A 105 -3.59 -9.51 -1.27
C ARG A 105 -2.22 -8.97 -0.91
N LEU A 106 -1.60 -9.57 0.09
CA LEU A 106 -0.22 -9.25 0.48
C LEU A 106 0.39 -10.42 1.23
N HIS A 107 1.71 -10.42 1.30
CA HIS A 107 2.44 -11.24 2.24
C HIS A 107 2.86 -10.35 3.42
N THR A 108 2.71 -10.84 4.63
CA THR A 108 3.04 -10.07 5.81
C THR A 108 4.10 -10.71 6.64
N THR A 109 4.82 -9.88 7.38
CA THR A 109 5.69 -10.32 8.48
C THR A 109 4.94 -10.16 9.80
N ALA A 110 5.45 -10.75 10.86
CA ALA A 110 4.84 -10.57 12.18
C ALA A 110 4.77 -9.09 12.58
N ARG A 111 5.77 -8.29 12.20
CA ARG A 111 5.81 -6.86 12.49
C ARG A 111 4.74 -6.08 11.73
N GLY A 112 4.50 -6.43 10.47
CA GLY A 112 3.54 -5.72 9.62
C GLY A 112 2.10 -6.11 9.87
N GLN A 113 1.86 -7.28 10.42
CA GLN A 113 0.52 -7.83 10.58
C GLN A 113 -0.46 -6.89 11.29
N PRO A 114 -0.09 -6.23 12.40
CA PRO A 114 -1.03 -5.31 13.06
C PRO A 114 -1.47 -4.15 12.19
N VAL A 115 -0.59 -3.63 11.34
CA VAL A 115 -0.92 -2.54 10.42
C VAL A 115 -2.01 -2.97 9.46
N TYR A 116 -1.85 -4.16 8.86
CA TYR A 116 -2.81 -4.67 7.89
C TYR A 116 -4.11 -5.10 8.54
N ALA A 117 -4.05 -5.77 9.67
CA ALA A 117 -5.24 -6.19 10.40
C ALA A 117 -6.11 -5.01 10.80
N ALA A 118 -5.49 -3.89 11.20
CA ALA A 118 -6.21 -2.67 11.54
C ALA A 118 -6.97 -2.09 10.36
N GLN A 119 -6.56 -2.39 9.12
CA GLN A 119 -7.22 -1.91 7.91
C GLN A 119 -8.25 -2.89 7.36
N GLY A 120 -8.45 -4.03 8.03
CA GLY A 120 -9.45 -5.02 7.63
C GLY A 120 -8.90 -6.21 6.87
N PHE A 121 -7.58 -6.33 6.71
CA PHE A 121 -7.00 -7.54 6.12
C PHE A 121 -7.17 -8.71 7.06
N VAL A 122 -7.49 -9.86 6.51
CA VAL A 122 -7.66 -11.11 7.26
C VAL A 122 -6.66 -12.13 6.76
N THR A 123 -6.15 -12.93 7.68
CA THR A 123 -5.24 -14.01 7.35
C THR A 123 -6.00 -15.13 6.65
N ARG A 124 -5.37 -15.71 5.62
CA ARG A 124 -5.93 -16.83 4.88
C ARG A 124 -4.95 -17.99 4.90
N ASP A 125 -5.46 -19.16 5.28
CA ASP A 125 -4.65 -20.38 5.43
C ASP A 125 -4.84 -21.34 4.27
N ASP A 126 -5.61 -20.97 3.26
CA ASP A 126 -5.98 -21.84 2.15
C ASP A 126 -5.08 -21.70 0.93
N GLU A 127 -3.96 -21.05 1.07
CA GLU A 127 -2.98 -20.89 0.00
C GLU A 127 -1.84 -21.87 0.14
N MET A 128 -1.35 -22.36 -0.99
CA MET A 128 -0.19 -23.24 -1.07
C MET A 128 0.78 -22.69 -2.10
N GLU A 129 2.06 -22.99 -1.91
CA GLU A 129 3.11 -22.50 -2.78
C GLU A 129 4.09 -23.61 -3.13
N LEU A 130 4.49 -23.65 -4.40
CA LEU A 130 5.58 -24.52 -4.85
C LEU A 130 6.65 -23.64 -5.49
N THR A 131 7.84 -23.68 -4.94
CA THR A 131 8.97 -22.94 -5.50
C THR A 131 9.63 -23.79 -6.58
N LEU A 132 9.85 -23.22 -7.75
CA LEU A 132 10.35 -23.95 -8.91
C LEU A 132 11.82 -23.69 -9.23
N GLY A 133 12.47 -22.86 -8.46
CA GLY A 133 13.88 -22.60 -8.74
C GLY A 133 14.49 -21.51 -7.94
#